data_71e84f8c70caaf300af99245e95354bc
#
_entry.id   71e84f8c70caaf300af99245e95354bc
#
_cell.length_a   1.000
_cell.length_b   1.000
_cell.length_c   1.000
_cell.angle_alpha   90.00
_cell.angle_beta   90.00
_cell.angle_gamma   90.00
#
_symmetry.space_group_name_H-M   'P 1'
#
loop_
_entity.id
_entity.type
_entity.pdbx_description
1 polymer ?
#
loop_
_entity_poly.entity_id
_entity_poly.type
_entity_poly.pdbx_seq_one_letter_code
_entity_poly.pdbx_strand_id
1 'polypeptide(L)'
;VLFRSEKIVLKKEPLFLTEESLVNRADGGKTYKGNEVGATSVLENGQFGTFPDLTLTNMLQGKMLGLQVRSTVSGLGNNTPDLFIRGQHGMSENTAIVIIDGVERPAADLIPEEIERIELLKDATAKILYGARAANGVLWVTTRRGKANRRIYNATAEAGVVQMTRTPDFLNSYQYANLYNEARANDGLTPYYNQKQLEGYKNSKGADDLLYPNVDLYDQLLNKNANYRKVSFDMTGGTDRVRYALIAGYVGGSGFEDVTYTPQLHRLTLRGNLDFNVTDFLTISADVAGRMEMRKWGQLDCGQVFTALSTHRPNEYPLTMSPEETGLASSDGIPLFGASLLRPMNVYAETMYGGYTDERYTRSQTNIGLKFDLDMLTKGLKAGAFLSFDNYDYLQLSLSKVYPTYAIKTYRDFAGEEQIMYTQMKKTDVATSQSRKSTTLQQTLGWNAFAAYENTFNQKHDVSARLTYMYSKTTNQGVTQDIINANYALRLNYMYDHRYAVEADMALMGSNRFKSGDKYFFSAAGGLAWILSNEDFLKDNEYVNFLKLKTSAGILGYDRSTEHLLYERAWSQDGSFRFGTTNNGATAYYSTFVRAGNPNLKWE
;
A
#
# COMPACT_ATOMS: atom_id res chain seq x y z
N VAL A 1 11.26 46.27 -1.93
CA VAL A 1 10.92 45.46 -3.13
C VAL A 1 9.60 45.98 -3.66
N LEU A 2 9.66 46.80 -4.75
CA LEU A 2 8.49 47.35 -5.42
C LEU A 2 7.86 46.24 -6.30
N PHE A 3 6.69 45.75 -5.94
CA PHE A 3 5.85 44.95 -6.82
C PHE A 3 5.30 45.83 -7.94
N ARG A 4 5.84 45.69 -9.15
CA ARG A 4 5.18 46.21 -10.35
C ARG A 4 4.02 45.27 -10.67
N SER A 5 2.79 45.74 -10.60
CA SER A 5 1.64 45.04 -11.13
C SER A 5 1.68 45.12 -12.66
N GLU A 6 2.22 44.12 -13.30
CA GLU A 6 1.99 43.94 -14.73
C GLU A 6 0.56 43.43 -14.91
N LYS A 7 -0.22 44.15 -15.74
CA LYS A 7 -1.51 43.70 -16.18
C LYS A 7 -1.32 42.41 -16.94
N ILE A 8 -1.64 41.28 -16.33
CA ILE A 8 -1.72 40.01 -17.04
C ILE A 8 -2.99 40.08 -17.88
N VAL A 9 -2.82 40.37 -19.17
CA VAL A 9 -3.89 40.25 -20.15
C VAL A 9 -3.97 38.78 -20.49
N LEU A 10 -4.91 38.07 -19.89
CA LEU A 10 -5.26 36.69 -20.27
C LEU A 10 -5.85 36.77 -21.69
N LYS A 11 -5.05 36.42 -22.70
CA LYS A 11 -5.56 36.18 -24.04
C LYS A 11 -6.45 34.94 -23.99
N LYS A 12 -7.68 35.07 -24.43
CA LYS A 12 -8.62 33.99 -24.64
C LYS A 12 -8.12 33.16 -25.83
N GLU A 13 -7.25 32.19 -25.56
CA GLU A 13 -6.99 31.14 -26.55
C GLU A 13 -8.07 30.07 -26.42
N PRO A 14 -8.60 29.54 -27.55
CA PRO A 14 -9.56 28.45 -27.47
C PRO A 14 -8.89 27.23 -26.84
N LEU A 15 -9.16 27.01 -25.56
CA LEU A 15 -8.57 25.98 -24.70
C LEU A 15 -8.75 24.54 -25.23
N PHE A 16 -9.41 24.36 -26.37
CA PHE A 16 -9.98 23.08 -26.81
C PHE A 16 -9.51 22.62 -28.19
N LEU A 17 -8.74 23.41 -28.92
CA LEU A 17 -8.31 23.07 -30.27
C LEU A 17 -6.80 23.11 -30.52
N THR A 18 -6.01 23.38 -29.48
CA THR A 18 -4.56 23.32 -29.57
C THR A 18 -4.07 21.89 -29.28
N GLU A 19 -2.95 21.46 -29.85
CA GLU A 19 -2.31 20.18 -29.53
C GLU A 19 -2.05 20.04 -28.01
N GLU A 20 -1.87 21.13 -27.28
CA GLU A 20 -1.70 21.18 -25.83
C GLU A 20 -2.95 20.78 -25.03
N SER A 21 -4.14 20.85 -25.65
CA SER A 21 -5.40 20.42 -25.03
C SER A 21 -5.72 18.94 -25.26
N LEU A 22 -4.94 18.26 -26.10
CA LEU A 22 -5.03 16.81 -26.32
C LEU A 22 -4.46 16.08 -25.10
N VAL A 23 -5.31 15.37 -24.41
CA VAL A 23 -4.94 14.54 -23.25
C VAL A 23 -4.86 13.09 -23.72
N ASN A 24 -3.75 12.42 -23.39
CA ASN A 24 -3.71 10.97 -23.55
C ASN A 24 -4.63 10.35 -22.50
N ARG A 25 -5.56 9.52 -22.93
CA ARG A 25 -6.45 8.79 -22.02
C ARG A 25 -5.74 7.58 -21.43
N ALA A 26 -6.18 7.14 -20.27
CA ALA A 26 -5.74 5.91 -19.64
C ALA A 26 -5.82 4.69 -20.57
N ASP A 27 -6.78 4.67 -21.49
CA ASP A 27 -6.96 3.60 -22.47
C ASP A 27 -6.00 3.69 -23.69
N GLY A 28 -5.11 4.66 -23.73
CA GLY A 28 -4.14 4.88 -24.81
C GLY A 28 -4.67 5.69 -25.98
N GLY A 29 -5.95 6.10 -25.98
CA GLY A 29 -6.52 7.06 -26.93
C GLY A 29 -6.10 8.48 -26.61
N LYS A 30 -6.30 9.39 -27.57
CA LYS A 30 -6.15 10.83 -27.38
C LYS A 30 -7.52 11.48 -27.42
N THR A 31 -7.81 12.38 -26.50
CA THR A 31 -9.04 13.14 -26.53
C THR A 31 -8.79 14.58 -26.10
N TYR A 32 -9.60 15.49 -26.57
CA TYR A 32 -9.59 16.84 -26.01
C TYR A 32 -10.15 16.81 -24.58
N LYS A 33 -9.52 17.52 -23.65
CA LYS A 33 -9.94 17.61 -22.26
C LYS A 33 -11.42 17.95 -22.10
N GLY A 34 -11.97 18.70 -23.04
CA GLY A 34 -13.39 19.03 -23.11
C GLY A 34 -14.30 17.83 -23.39
N ASN A 35 -13.84 16.82 -24.12
CA ASN A 35 -14.67 15.72 -24.61
C ASN A 35 -14.89 14.61 -23.57
N GLU A 36 -14.16 14.62 -22.48
CA GLU A 36 -14.21 13.57 -21.47
C GLU A 36 -15.52 13.68 -20.64
N VAL A 37 -16.34 12.63 -20.68
CA VAL A 37 -17.61 12.56 -19.92
C VAL A 37 -17.38 12.05 -18.51
N GLY A 38 -16.58 11.02 -18.34
CA GLY A 38 -16.24 10.44 -17.04
C GLY A 38 -15.55 11.44 -16.10
N ALA A 39 -15.68 11.26 -14.80
CA ALA A 39 -14.99 12.07 -13.80
C ALA A 39 -13.58 11.53 -13.55
N THR A 40 -12.58 12.30 -13.93
CA THR A 40 -11.17 11.98 -13.74
C THR A 40 -10.45 13.12 -12.98
N SER A 41 -9.31 12.83 -12.44
CA SER A 41 -8.32 13.79 -11.96
C SER A 41 -6.96 13.36 -12.46
N VAL A 42 -6.17 14.30 -12.95
CA VAL A 42 -4.85 14.03 -13.53
C VAL A 42 -3.77 14.73 -12.72
N LEU A 43 -2.66 14.07 -12.50
CA LEU A 43 -1.45 14.59 -11.88
C LEU A 43 -0.28 14.30 -12.82
N GLU A 44 0.34 15.33 -13.35
CA GLU A 44 1.50 15.25 -14.25
C GLU A 44 2.80 15.18 -13.45
N ASN A 45 3.87 14.68 -14.05
CA ASN A 45 5.18 14.47 -13.43
C ASN A 45 5.68 15.71 -12.64
N GLY A 46 5.65 16.89 -13.22
CA GLY A 46 6.12 18.12 -12.58
C GLY A 46 5.32 18.58 -11.34
N GLN A 47 4.18 17.95 -11.06
CA GLN A 47 3.27 18.32 -9.96
C GLN A 47 3.44 17.42 -8.72
N PHE A 48 4.27 16.37 -8.76
CA PHE A 48 4.51 15.50 -7.60
C PHE A 48 5.15 16.25 -6.44
N GLY A 49 5.99 17.25 -6.74
CA GLY A 49 6.76 17.98 -5.74
C GLY A 49 7.91 17.14 -5.17
N THR A 50 8.71 17.77 -4.35
CA THR A 50 9.85 17.15 -3.63
C THR A 50 9.41 16.80 -2.21
N PHE A 51 8.59 15.77 -2.04
CA PHE A 51 8.26 15.28 -0.71
C PHE A 51 9.12 14.04 -0.41
N PRO A 52 10.00 14.08 0.59
CA PRO A 52 10.87 12.95 0.92
C PRO A 52 10.08 11.88 1.66
N ASP A 53 9.50 10.94 0.93
CA ASP A 53 8.86 9.75 1.49
C ASP A 53 9.42 8.49 0.84
N LEU A 54 9.38 7.39 1.59
CA LEU A 54 9.82 6.08 1.12
C LEU A 54 8.81 5.43 0.17
N THR A 55 7.57 5.94 0.11
CA THR A 55 6.47 5.38 -0.68
C THR A 55 5.78 6.44 -1.54
N LEU A 56 5.61 6.14 -2.82
CA LEU A 56 4.89 7.01 -3.75
C LEU A 56 3.47 7.35 -3.25
N THR A 57 2.76 6.38 -2.69
CA THR A 57 1.36 6.53 -2.29
C THR A 57 1.15 7.59 -1.21
N ASN A 58 2.09 7.75 -0.28
CA ASN A 58 2.04 8.83 0.70
C ASN A 58 2.19 10.21 0.04
N MET A 59 2.98 10.31 -1.02
CA MET A 59 3.18 11.57 -1.76
C MET A 59 1.93 12.05 -2.49
N LEU A 60 0.95 11.16 -2.70
CA LEU A 60 -0.32 11.49 -3.36
C LEU A 60 -1.34 12.16 -2.43
N GLN A 61 -1.08 12.19 -1.13
CA GLN A 61 -2.00 12.79 -0.15
C GLN A 61 -2.27 14.27 -0.46
N GLY A 62 -3.54 14.63 -0.61
CA GLY A 62 -3.96 15.99 -0.93
C GLY A 62 -3.66 16.47 -2.37
N LYS A 63 -3.12 15.62 -3.25
CA LYS A 63 -2.73 16.00 -4.62
C LYS A 63 -3.82 15.79 -5.66
N MET A 64 -4.76 14.89 -5.43
CA MET A 64 -5.78 14.52 -6.41
C MET A 64 -7.19 14.65 -5.85
N LEU A 65 -8.07 15.37 -6.52
CA LEU A 65 -9.46 15.56 -6.11
C LEU A 65 -10.23 14.21 -6.12
N GLY A 66 -10.74 13.84 -4.94
CA GLY A 66 -11.50 12.60 -4.74
C GLY A 66 -10.66 11.40 -4.35
N LEU A 67 -9.34 11.53 -4.23
CA LEU A 67 -8.45 10.53 -3.63
C LEU A 67 -8.29 10.78 -2.14
N GLN A 68 -8.59 9.77 -1.35
CA GLN A 68 -8.30 9.72 0.07
C GLN A 68 -7.16 8.71 0.30
N VAL A 69 -6.10 9.17 0.92
CA VAL A 69 -4.93 8.36 1.30
C VAL A 69 -4.99 8.16 2.82
N ARG A 70 -5.13 6.92 3.27
CA ARG A 70 -5.18 6.57 4.68
C ARG A 70 -3.94 5.79 5.06
N SER A 71 -3.01 6.45 5.74
CA SER A 71 -1.84 5.79 6.32
C SER A 71 -2.24 5.00 7.56
N THR A 72 -1.77 3.78 7.67
CA THR A 72 -1.85 2.95 8.87
C THR A 72 -0.51 2.99 9.60
N VAL A 73 -0.54 2.75 10.92
CA VAL A 73 0.69 2.63 11.70
C VAL A 73 1.37 1.33 11.30
N SER A 74 2.48 1.46 10.61
CA SER A 74 3.31 0.32 10.23
C SER A 74 4.77 0.75 10.14
N GLY A 75 5.68 -0.20 10.29
CA GLY A 75 7.11 0.05 10.33
C GLY A 75 7.70 0.59 9.03
N LEU A 76 8.98 0.88 9.08
CA LEU A 76 9.76 1.40 7.98
C LEU A 76 9.57 0.57 6.69
N GLY A 77 9.07 1.20 5.63
CA GLY A 77 8.78 0.56 4.34
C GLY A 77 7.49 -0.29 4.30
N ASN A 78 6.78 -0.47 5.40
CA ASN A 78 5.49 -1.15 5.48
C ASN A 78 4.30 -0.16 5.57
N ASN A 79 4.57 1.11 5.43
CA ASN A 79 3.61 2.20 5.52
C ASN A 79 2.90 2.49 4.19
N THR A 80 2.59 1.46 3.40
CA THR A 80 1.78 1.63 2.17
C THR A 80 0.36 1.97 2.59
N PRO A 81 -0.12 3.19 2.30
CA PRO A 81 -1.46 3.60 2.70
C PRO A 81 -2.52 2.93 1.83
N ASP A 82 -3.70 2.80 2.40
CA ASP A 82 -4.90 2.46 1.67
C ASP A 82 -5.36 3.65 0.82
N LEU A 83 -5.74 3.37 -0.41
CA LEU A 83 -6.24 4.36 -1.37
C LEU A 83 -7.74 4.18 -1.55
N PHE A 84 -8.53 5.21 -1.24
CA PHE A 84 -9.98 5.22 -1.45
C PHE A 84 -10.36 6.33 -2.42
N ILE A 85 -11.32 6.03 -3.28
CA ILE A 85 -11.85 7.01 -4.22
C ILE A 85 -13.27 7.38 -3.80
N ARG A 86 -13.48 8.66 -3.43
CA ARG A 86 -14.74 9.19 -2.90
C ARG A 86 -15.19 8.53 -1.58
N GLY A 87 -14.27 7.96 -0.80
CA GLY A 87 -14.52 7.32 0.48
C GLY A 87 -14.71 5.80 0.40
N GLN A 88 -15.21 5.23 1.50
CA GLN A 88 -15.53 3.82 1.62
C GLN A 88 -17.01 3.60 1.32
N HIS A 89 -17.34 2.61 0.49
CA HIS A 89 -18.70 2.39 -0.03
C HIS A 89 -19.36 1.13 0.51
N GLY A 90 -18.62 0.19 1.07
CA GLY A 90 -19.09 -1.09 1.55
C GLY A 90 -18.41 -1.55 2.83
N MET A 91 -18.86 -2.66 3.38
CA MET A 91 -18.31 -3.28 4.60
C MET A 91 -17.08 -4.15 4.31
N SER A 92 -16.83 -4.50 3.06
CA SER A 92 -15.72 -5.33 2.60
C SER A 92 -14.57 -4.48 2.01
N GLU A 93 -13.76 -5.07 1.16
CA GLU A 93 -12.63 -4.42 0.48
C GLU A 93 -13.08 -3.19 -0.32
N ASN A 94 -12.61 -2.00 0.05
CA ASN A 94 -13.00 -0.73 -0.58
C ASN A 94 -11.85 -0.02 -1.29
N THR A 95 -10.63 -0.57 -1.25
CA THR A 95 -9.47 0.09 -1.81
C THR A 95 -9.52 0.13 -3.34
N ALA A 96 -9.08 1.25 -3.89
CA ALA A 96 -8.90 1.40 -5.33
C ALA A 96 -7.79 0.48 -5.84
N ILE A 97 -7.91 0.01 -7.07
CA ILE A 97 -6.80 -0.70 -7.73
C ILE A 97 -5.84 0.29 -8.40
N VAL A 98 -4.58 -0.13 -8.51
CA VAL A 98 -3.57 0.60 -9.25
C VAL A 98 -3.26 -0.16 -10.54
N ILE A 99 -3.33 0.53 -11.67
CA ILE A 99 -2.98 -0.02 -12.98
C ILE A 99 -1.77 0.74 -13.51
N ILE A 100 -0.68 0.01 -13.76
CA ILE A 100 0.56 0.55 -14.29
C ILE A 100 0.71 0.04 -15.73
N ASP A 101 0.66 0.96 -16.70
CA ASP A 101 0.77 0.67 -18.13
C ASP A 101 -0.16 -0.47 -18.59
N GLY A 102 -1.39 -0.50 -18.06
CA GLY A 102 -2.42 -1.46 -18.45
C GLY A 102 -2.48 -2.75 -17.63
N VAL A 103 -1.61 -2.94 -16.64
CA VAL A 103 -1.56 -4.12 -15.76
C VAL A 103 -1.80 -3.71 -14.31
N GLU A 104 -2.62 -4.46 -13.58
CA GLU A 104 -2.82 -4.25 -12.14
C GLU A 104 -1.54 -4.61 -11.38
N ARG A 105 -0.94 -3.60 -10.73
CA ARG A 105 0.33 -3.70 -9.98
C ARG A 105 0.31 -2.78 -8.78
N PRO A 106 1.04 -3.09 -7.69
CA PRO A 106 1.12 -2.18 -6.53
C PRO A 106 1.84 -0.86 -6.87
N ALA A 107 1.26 0.27 -6.45
CA ALA A 107 1.91 1.58 -6.60
C ALA A 107 3.23 1.68 -5.83
N ALA A 108 3.40 0.89 -4.77
CA ALA A 108 4.62 0.83 -3.98
C ALA A 108 5.85 0.36 -4.79
N ASP A 109 5.63 -0.27 -5.96
CA ASP A 109 6.73 -0.69 -6.85
C ASP A 109 7.37 0.46 -7.62
N LEU A 110 6.77 1.64 -7.62
CA LEU A 110 7.22 2.80 -8.39
C LEU A 110 7.97 3.82 -7.53
N ILE A 111 8.89 4.52 -8.18
CA ILE A 111 9.44 5.80 -7.71
C ILE A 111 8.89 6.95 -8.58
N PRO A 112 8.81 8.19 -8.07
CA PRO A 112 8.25 9.33 -8.80
C PRO A 112 8.89 9.55 -10.17
N GLU A 113 10.18 9.28 -10.30
CA GLU A 113 10.97 9.45 -11.53
C GLU A 113 10.55 8.52 -12.67
N GLU A 114 9.89 7.39 -12.35
CA GLU A 114 9.36 6.46 -13.36
C GLU A 114 8.06 6.96 -13.99
N ILE A 115 7.39 7.93 -13.38
CA ILE A 115 6.02 8.30 -13.70
C ILE A 115 5.99 9.48 -14.65
N GLU A 116 5.25 9.35 -15.74
CA GLU A 116 4.88 10.46 -16.60
C GLU A 116 3.61 11.14 -16.09
N ARG A 117 2.59 10.33 -15.71
CA ARG A 117 1.27 10.82 -15.33
C ARG A 117 0.50 9.82 -14.48
N ILE A 118 -0.33 10.33 -13.55
CA ILE A 118 -1.31 9.54 -12.81
C ILE A 118 -2.71 10.08 -13.11
N GLU A 119 -3.63 9.18 -13.42
CA GLU A 119 -5.05 9.49 -13.59
C GLU A 119 -5.88 8.76 -12.54
N LEU A 120 -6.78 9.48 -11.90
CA LEU A 120 -7.76 8.93 -10.97
C LEU A 120 -9.10 8.78 -11.69
N LEU A 121 -9.55 7.53 -11.90
CA LEU A 121 -10.80 7.20 -12.58
C LEU A 121 -11.89 6.95 -11.54
N LYS A 122 -12.91 7.81 -11.52
CA LYS A 122 -13.87 7.89 -10.41
C LYS A 122 -15.25 7.35 -10.74
N ASP A 123 -15.73 7.53 -11.98
CA ASP A 123 -17.08 7.18 -12.41
C ASP A 123 -17.13 5.81 -13.10
N ALA A 124 -18.32 5.25 -13.22
CA ALA A 124 -18.56 3.98 -13.90
C ALA A 124 -18.05 4.00 -15.34
N THR A 125 -18.33 5.05 -16.11
CA THR A 125 -17.85 5.24 -17.48
C THR A 125 -16.32 5.23 -17.56
N ALA A 126 -15.62 5.85 -16.62
CA ALA A 126 -14.16 5.88 -16.60
C ALA A 126 -13.54 4.52 -16.27
N LYS A 127 -14.21 3.67 -15.46
CA LYS A 127 -13.68 2.43 -14.87
C LYS A 127 -14.03 1.14 -15.60
N ILE A 128 -15.15 1.10 -16.31
CA ILE A 128 -15.76 -0.13 -16.85
C ILE A 128 -14.83 -0.95 -17.77
N LEU A 129 -13.88 -0.29 -18.44
CA LEU A 129 -12.90 -0.94 -19.29
C LEU A 129 -11.92 -1.84 -18.52
N TYR A 130 -11.79 -1.66 -17.19
CA TYR A 130 -10.76 -2.30 -16.37
C TYR A 130 -11.27 -3.48 -15.54
N GLY A 131 -12.50 -3.91 -15.81
CA GLY A 131 -13.10 -5.13 -15.25
C GLY A 131 -13.64 -4.98 -13.84
N ALA A 132 -14.06 -6.11 -13.28
CA ALA A 132 -14.75 -6.21 -12.00
C ALA A 132 -13.95 -5.65 -10.81
N ARG A 133 -12.64 -5.78 -10.83
CA ARG A 133 -11.77 -5.31 -9.76
C ARG A 133 -11.70 -3.78 -9.66
N ALA A 134 -12.07 -3.07 -10.72
CA ALA A 134 -12.03 -1.62 -10.84
C ALA A 134 -13.26 -0.91 -10.21
N ALA A 135 -14.25 -1.65 -9.69
CA ALA A 135 -15.50 -1.05 -9.19
C ALA A 135 -15.29 0.03 -8.12
N ASN A 136 -14.32 -0.13 -7.22
CA ASN A 136 -13.98 0.85 -6.18
C ASN A 136 -13.12 2.03 -6.67
N GLY A 137 -12.78 2.04 -7.96
CA GLY A 137 -11.98 3.08 -8.59
C GLY A 137 -10.61 2.61 -9.03
N VAL A 138 -9.99 3.39 -9.90
CA VAL A 138 -8.69 3.08 -10.50
C VAL A 138 -7.75 4.27 -10.36
N LEU A 139 -6.55 3.99 -9.87
CA LEU A 139 -5.40 4.85 -10.02
C LEU A 139 -4.60 4.34 -11.23
N TRP A 140 -4.73 5.01 -12.36
CA TRP A 140 -3.99 4.68 -13.57
C TRP A 140 -2.67 5.41 -13.62
N VAL A 141 -1.57 4.67 -13.75
CA VAL A 141 -0.23 5.21 -13.83
C VAL A 141 0.34 4.94 -15.21
N THR A 142 0.78 5.99 -15.87
CA THR A 142 1.54 5.92 -17.11
C THR A 142 3.00 6.17 -16.80
N THR A 143 3.88 5.23 -17.19
CA THR A 143 5.32 5.37 -16.97
C THR A 143 5.98 6.17 -18.09
N ARG A 144 7.15 6.75 -17.79
CA ARG A 144 7.89 7.60 -18.72
C ARG A 144 8.40 6.80 -19.90
N ARG A 145 8.27 7.39 -21.09
CA ARG A 145 8.76 6.86 -22.35
C ARG A 145 9.69 7.85 -23.05
N GLY A 146 10.54 7.35 -23.93
CA GLY A 146 11.40 8.18 -24.76
C GLY A 146 10.61 9.03 -25.75
N LYS A 147 11.15 10.20 -26.09
CA LYS A 147 10.63 11.08 -27.16
C LYS A 147 11.63 11.12 -28.31
N ALA A 148 11.12 11.14 -29.53
CA ALA A 148 11.95 11.24 -30.71
C ALA A 148 12.77 12.54 -30.73
N ASN A 149 14.00 12.47 -31.19
CA ASN A 149 14.91 13.62 -31.36
C ASN A 149 15.19 14.45 -30.10
N ARG A 150 14.96 13.86 -28.93
CA ARG A 150 15.21 14.48 -27.62
C ARG A 150 15.95 13.50 -26.71
N ARG A 151 17.02 13.95 -26.05
CA ARG A 151 17.75 13.19 -25.03
C ARG A 151 17.78 13.99 -23.75
N ILE A 152 17.36 13.35 -22.65
CA ILE A 152 17.33 13.97 -21.33
C ILE A 152 18.02 13.02 -20.37
N TYR A 153 18.90 13.56 -19.55
CA TYR A 153 19.55 12.86 -18.46
C TYR A 153 19.26 13.64 -17.19
N ASN A 154 18.74 12.98 -16.16
CA ASN A 154 18.57 13.56 -14.86
C ASN A 154 19.25 12.66 -13.84
N ALA A 155 19.89 13.29 -12.86
CA ALA A 155 20.41 12.62 -11.68
C ALA A 155 19.96 13.40 -10.46
N THR A 156 19.41 12.69 -9.48
CA THR A 156 18.94 13.28 -8.24
C THR A 156 19.56 12.55 -7.07
N ALA A 157 20.06 13.30 -6.09
CA ALA A 157 20.53 12.77 -4.83
C ALA A 157 19.90 13.57 -3.69
N GLU A 158 19.24 12.87 -2.78
CA GLU A 158 18.56 13.45 -1.64
C GLU A 158 19.04 12.77 -0.36
N ALA A 159 19.25 13.55 0.68
CA ALA A 159 19.49 13.07 2.03
C ALA A 159 18.69 13.93 3.00
N GLY A 160 18.13 13.32 4.02
CA GLY A 160 17.29 14.00 4.98
C GLY A 160 17.30 13.35 6.34
N VAL A 161 16.88 14.13 7.32
CA VAL A 161 16.60 13.69 8.67
C VAL A 161 15.09 13.73 8.87
N VAL A 162 14.53 12.62 9.33
CA VAL A 162 13.12 12.50 9.69
C VAL A 162 13.02 12.63 11.20
N GLN A 163 12.14 13.50 11.67
CA GLN A 163 11.91 13.72 13.10
C GLN A 163 10.45 13.47 13.46
N MET A 164 10.23 12.92 14.65
CA MET A 164 8.87 12.87 15.21
C MET A 164 8.42 14.29 15.53
N THR A 165 7.29 14.71 14.95
CA THR A 165 6.73 16.04 15.18
C THR A 165 6.07 16.19 16.54
N ARG A 166 5.61 15.06 17.11
CA ARG A 166 4.96 15.01 18.41
C ARG A 166 5.13 13.61 19.02
N THR A 167 5.52 13.57 20.27
CA THR A 167 5.50 12.38 21.13
C THR A 167 4.51 12.61 22.27
N PRO A 168 3.80 11.58 22.74
CA PRO A 168 2.98 11.72 23.94
C PRO A 168 3.86 11.87 25.19
N ASP A 169 3.42 12.72 26.12
CA ASP A 169 4.04 12.83 27.44
C ASP A 169 3.34 11.85 28.39
N PHE A 170 4.07 10.87 28.89
CA PHE A 170 3.57 9.90 29.83
C PHE A 170 3.88 10.31 31.27
N LEU A 171 3.04 9.83 32.20
CA LEU A 171 3.23 10.03 33.62
C LEU A 171 4.45 9.24 34.10
N ASN A 172 5.22 9.82 35.01
CA ASN A 172 6.21 9.07 35.78
C ASN A 172 5.55 8.15 36.84
N SER A 173 6.33 7.26 37.45
CA SER A 173 5.81 6.25 38.38
C SER A 173 5.08 6.83 39.58
N TYR A 174 5.57 7.94 40.12
CA TYR A 174 4.93 8.63 41.24
C TYR A 174 3.58 9.25 40.81
N GLN A 175 3.55 9.96 39.72
CA GLN A 175 2.33 10.57 39.17
C GLN A 175 1.28 9.49 38.84
N TYR A 176 1.72 8.42 38.19
CA TYR A 176 0.84 7.29 37.86
C TYR A 176 0.24 6.65 39.13
N ALA A 177 1.06 6.36 40.16
CA ALA A 177 0.61 5.73 41.37
C ALA A 177 -0.41 6.60 42.15
N ASN A 178 -0.19 7.93 42.18
CA ASN A 178 -1.12 8.88 42.81
C ASN A 178 -2.46 8.93 42.07
N LEU A 179 -2.42 9.14 40.74
CA LEU A 179 -3.65 9.21 39.95
C LEU A 179 -4.41 7.88 39.93
N TYR A 180 -3.70 6.75 40.00
CA TYR A 180 -4.35 5.45 40.11
C TYR A 180 -5.08 5.31 41.46
N ASN A 181 -4.47 5.77 42.57
CA ASN A 181 -5.14 5.79 43.87
C ASN A 181 -6.34 6.75 43.88
N GLU A 182 -6.23 7.92 43.24
CA GLU A 182 -7.34 8.87 43.11
C GLU A 182 -8.50 8.24 42.31
N ALA A 183 -8.22 7.59 41.17
CA ALA A 183 -9.24 6.88 40.41
C ALA A 183 -9.95 5.81 41.23
N ARG A 184 -9.20 5.04 42.01
CA ARG A 184 -9.80 4.04 42.94
C ARG A 184 -10.65 4.66 44.02
N ALA A 185 -10.21 5.79 44.57
CA ALA A 185 -11.01 6.51 45.58
C ALA A 185 -12.33 7.02 44.99
N ASN A 186 -12.32 7.52 43.73
CA ASN A 186 -13.52 7.93 43.03
C ASN A 186 -14.50 6.77 42.78
N ASP A 187 -13.96 5.54 42.61
CA ASP A 187 -14.76 4.31 42.50
C ASP A 187 -15.16 3.73 43.88
N GLY A 188 -14.86 4.40 45.01
CA GLY A 188 -15.13 3.94 46.37
C GLY A 188 -14.24 2.76 46.82
N LEU A 189 -13.12 2.53 46.15
CA LEU A 189 -12.18 1.46 46.45
C LEU A 189 -11.01 1.96 47.30
N THR A 190 -10.40 1.07 48.08
CA THR A 190 -9.20 1.38 48.87
C THR A 190 -8.00 1.69 47.95
N PRO A 191 -7.09 2.59 48.39
CA PRO A 191 -5.86 2.86 47.66
C PRO A 191 -5.08 1.57 47.37
N TYR A 192 -4.56 1.47 46.16
CA TYR A 192 -3.72 0.33 45.72
C TYR A 192 -2.29 0.47 46.19
N TYR A 193 -1.73 1.68 46.06
CA TYR A 193 -0.38 2.02 46.47
C TYR A 193 -0.42 2.65 47.86
N ASN A 194 0.32 2.08 48.80
CA ASN A 194 0.45 2.63 50.17
C ASN A 194 1.46 3.80 50.19
N GLN A 195 1.52 4.51 51.33
CA GLN A 195 2.38 5.70 51.47
C GLN A 195 3.87 5.38 51.26
N LYS A 196 4.36 4.23 51.77
CA LYS A 196 5.76 3.79 51.58
C LYS A 196 6.08 3.61 50.09
N GLN A 197 5.16 3.03 49.32
CA GLN A 197 5.32 2.84 47.88
C GLN A 197 5.30 4.17 47.15
N LEU A 198 4.42 5.10 47.49
CA LEU A 198 4.39 6.44 46.91
C LEU A 198 5.70 7.20 47.16
N GLU A 199 6.24 7.14 48.40
CA GLU A 199 7.53 7.72 48.72
C GLU A 199 8.68 7.04 47.97
N GLY A 200 8.63 5.71 47.83
CA GLY A 200 9.60 4.96 47.01
C GLY A 200 9.61 5.40 45.57
N TYR A 201 8.45 5.51 44.90
CA TYR A 201 8.36 6.00 43.52
C TYR A 201 8.77 7.46 43.38
N LYS A 202 8.53 8.30 44.38
CA LYS A 202 9.00 9.69 44.40
C LYS A 202 10.51 9.79 44.42
N ASN A 203 11.18 8.86 45.10
CA ASN A 203 12.63 8.78 45.25
C ASN A 203 13.27 7.71 44.37
N SER A 204 12.60 7.28 43.31
CA SER A 204 13.07 6.26 42.39
C SER A 204 14.45 6.60 41.80
N LYS A 205 15.29 5.59 41.66
CA LYS A 205 16.61 5.68 41.02
C LYS A 205 16.57 5.57 39.47
N GLY A 206 15.36 5.39 38.89
CA GLY A 206 15.18 5.32 37.45
C GLY A 206 14.60 3.98 36.98
N ALA A 207 14.87 3.67 35.70
CA ALA A 207 14.25 2.51 35.02
C ALA A 207 14.67 1.14 35.57
N ASP A 208 15.85 1.06 36.17
CA ASP A 208 16.43 -0.17 36.74
C ASP A 208 16.29 -0.28 38.27
N ASP A 209 15.55 0.65 38.89
CA ASP A 209 15.25 0.55 40.33
C ASP A 209 14.44 -0.73 40.60
N LEU A 210 15.00 -1.61 41.41
CA LEU A 210 14.48 -2.95 41.64
C LEU A 210 13.05 -2.97 42.21
N LEU A 211 12.76 -2.07 43.14
CA LEU A 211 11.48 -2.01 43.86
C LEU A 211 10.55 -0.90 43.37
N TYR A 212 11.13 0.21 42.95
CA TYR A 212 10.40 1.41 42.57
C TYR A 212 10.81 1.90 41.19
N PRO A 213 10.69 1.07 40.17
CA PRO A 213 11.10 1.45 38.81
C PRO A 213 10.34 2.69 38.31
N ASN A 214 11.03 3.52 37.57
CA ASN A 214 10.45 4.67 36.86
C ASN A 214 10.90 4.62 35.39
N VAL A 215 10.06 3.97 34.57
CA VAL A 215 10.40 3.61 33.20
C VAL A 215 9.72 4.56 32.22
N ASP A 216 10.51 5.23 31.40
CA ASP A 216 10.05 5.91 30.20
C ASP A 216 10.56 5.13 28.97
N LEU A 217 9.69 4.30 28.38
CA LEU A 217 10.04 3.49 27.22
C LEU A 217 10.26 4.31 25.96
N TYR A 218 9.65 5.50 25.83
CA TYR A 218 9.89 6.37 24.69
C TYR A 218 11.32 6.87 24.67
N ASP A 219 11.85 7.30 25.82
CA ASP A 219 13.24 7.76 25.95
C ASP A 219 14.25 6.61 25.82
N GLN A 220 13.87 5.40 26.25
CA GLN A 220 14.75 4.23 26.26
C GLN A 220 14.86 3.52 24.90
N LEU A 221 13.81 3.57 24.08
CA LEU A 221 13.70 2.73 22.87
C LEU A 221 13.55 3.52 21.57
N LEU A 222 13.48 4.85 21.63
CA LEU A 222 13.31 5.65 20.41
C LEU A 222 14.40 6.72 20.26
N ASN A 223 14.99 6.75 19.08
CA ASN A 223 15.80 7.84 18.61
C ASN A 223 14.94 9.05 18.22
N LYS A 224 15.44 10.25 18.48
CA LYS A 224 14.78 11.50 18.06
C LYS A 224 14.77 11.66 16.54
N ASN A 225 15.73 11.06 15.85
CA ASN A 225 15.98 11.23 14.42
C ASN A 225 16.09 9.87 13.72
N ALA A 226 15.52 9.80 12.54
CA ALA A 226 15.72 8.74 11.58
C ALA A 226 16.35 9.32 10.29
N ASN A 227 16.96 8.50 9.46
CA ASN A 227 17.58 8.95 8.23
C ASN A 227 16.78 8.55 6.99
N TYR A 228 16.91 9.37 5.95
CA TYR A 228 16.37 9.17 4.63
C TYR A 228 17.44 9.49 3.59
N ARG A 229 17.54 8.68 2.55
CA ARG A 229 18.42 8.90 1.40
C ARG A 229 17.82 8.30 0.15
N LYS A 230 17.97 9.03 -0.94
CA LYS A 230 17.52 8.63 -2.27
C LYS A 230 18.55 9.04 -3.31
N VAL A 231 18.81 8.15 -4.23
CA VAL A 231 19.60 8.46 -5.43
C VAL A 231 18.83 7.92 -6.61
N SER A 232 18.63 8.73 -7.63
CA SER A 232 17.99 8.30 -8.86
C SER A 232 18.74 8.84 -10.09
N PHE A 233 18.73 8.06 -11.13
CA PHE A 233 19.23 8.41 -12.44
C PHE A 233 18.18 8.02 -13.48
N ASP A 234 17.84 8.93 -14.37
CA ASP A 234 17.00 8.63 -15.51
C ASP A 234 17.59 9.15 -16.81
N MET A 235 17.44 8.35 -17.84
CA MET A 235 17.83 8.65 -19.21
C MET A 235 16.64 8.36 -20.12
N THR A 236 16.17 9.38 -20.82
CA THR A 236 15.12 9.23 -21.84
C THR A 236 15.59 9.79 -23.16
N GLY A 237 15.23 9.12 -24.26
CA GLY A 237 15.64 9.60 -25.57
C GLY A 237 15.11 8.75 -26.70
N GLY A 238 15.57 9.06 -27.90
CA GLY A 238 15.25 8.25 -29.06
C GLY A 238 15.39 8.97 -30.39
N THR A 239 15.08 8.22 -31.40
CA THR A 239 14.90 8.64 -32.81
C THR A 239 13.45 8.36 -33.23
N ASP A 240 13.09 8.64 -34.44
CA ASP A 240 11.77 8.29 -34.97
C ASP A 240 11.53 6.78 -34.99
N ARG A 241 12.59 5.97 -35.06
CA ARG A 241 12.49 4.49 -35.07
C ARG A 241 12.59 3.85 -33.68
N VAL A 242 13.42 4.40 -32.79
CA VAL A 242 13.67 3.81 -31.49
C VAL A 242 13.51 4.87 -30.40
N ARG A 243 12.66 4.63 -29.42
CA ARG A 243 12.48 5.48 -28.26
C ARG A 243 12.73 4.65 -27.01
N TYR A 244 13.43 5.21 -26.04
CA TYR A 244 13.80 4.50 -24.82
C TYR A 244 13.71 5.40 -23.59
N ALA A 245 13.36 4.78 -22.47
CA ALA A 245 13.51 5.34 -21.14
C ALA A 245 14.17 4.31 -20.24
N LEU A 246 15.24 4.71 -19.55
CA LEU A 246 15.94 3.90 -18.53
C LEU A 246 15.95 4.69 -17.25
N ILE A 247 15.42 4.11 -16.18
CA ILE A 247 15.34 4.73 -14.87
C ILE A 247 15.91 3.75 -13.84
N ALA A 248 16.82 4.23 -13.01
CA ALA A 248 17.39 3.51 -11.88
C ALA A 248 17.24 4.34 -10.61
N GLY A 249 16.85 3.71 -9.51
CA GLY A 249 16.66 4.38 -8.24
C GLY A 249 17.09 3.53 -7.06
N TYR A 250 17.66 4.18 -6.07
CA TYR A 250 17.94 3.64 -4.76
C TYR A 250 17.26 4.49 -3.70
N VAL A 251 16.57 3.85 -2.76
CA VAL A 251 15.96 4.48 -1.59
C VAL A 251 16.40 3.72 -0.35
N GLY A 252 16.86 4.43 0.65
CA GLY A 252 17.24 3.86 1.93
C GLY A 252 16.81 4.72 3.11
N GLY A 253 16.61 4.08 4.25
CA GLY A 253 16.25 4.77 5.47
C GLY A 253 16.38 3.90 6.71
N SER A 254 16.26 4.55 7.89
CA SER A 254 16.18 3.88 9.18
C SER A 254 14.85 4.16 9.87
N GLY A 255 14.47 3.29 10.81
CA GLY A 255 13.39 3.56 11.75
C GLY A 255 13.82 4.47 12.89
N PHE A 256 12.88 4.76 13.78
CA PHE A 256 13.13 5.54 15.01
C PHE A 256 13.57 4.66 16.18
N GLU A 257 13.38 3.35 16.11
CA GLU A 257 13.69 2.43 17.19
C GLU A 257 15.20 2.43 17.48
N ASP A 258 15.57 2.76 18.72
CA ASP A 258 16.95 2.69 19.25
C ASP A 258 17.17 1.32 19.88
N VAL A 259 17.46 0.36 19.06
CA VAL A 259 17.54 -1.06 19.44
C VAL A 259 18.74 -1.71 18.75
N THR A 260 19.14 -2.89 19.23
CA THR A 260 20.31 -3.62 18.67
C THR A 260 20.21 -3.82 17.15
N TYR A 261 18.99 -4.02 16.65
CA TYR A 261 18.72 -4.11 15.21
C TYR A 261 17.78 -2.98 14.79
N THR A 262 18.27 -1.74 14.84
CA THR A 262 17.54 -0.57 14.34
C THR A 262 16.97 -0.86 12.96
N PRO A 263 15.67 -0.62 12.74
CA PRO A 263 15.04 -0.89 11.45
C PRO A 263 15.76 -0.19 10.31
N GLN A 264 16.04 -0.95 9.26
CA GLN A 264 16.69 -0.48 8.05
C GLN A 264 15.94 -0.95 6.82
N LEU A 265 15.89 -0.07 5.82
CA LEU A 265 15.33 -0.35 4.50
C LEU A 265 16.33 0.02 3.43
N HIS A 266 16.50 -0.88 2.47
CA HIS A 266 17.26 -0.67 1.24
C HIS A 266 16.41 -1.14 0.07
N ARG A 267 16.09 -0.24 -0.85
CA ARG A 267 15.28 -0.52 -2.04
C ARG A 267 16.04 -0.08 -3.28
N LEU A 268 16.17 -1.01 -4.22
CA LEU A 268 16.71 -0.75 -5.55
C LEU A 268 15.58 -0.97 -6.57
N THR A 269 15.42 -0.03 -7.49
CA THR A 269 14.48 -0.11 -8.61
C THR A 269 15.20 0.12 -9.94
N LEU A 270 14.78 -0.62 -10.96
CA LEU A 270 15.26 -0.46 -12.32
C LEU A 270 14.08 -0.60 -13.28
N ARG A 271 13.92 0.34 -14.21
CA ARG A 271 12.93 0.27 -15.28
C ARG A 271 13.54 0.62 -16.62
N GLY A 272 13.21 -0.17 -17.62
CA GLY A 272 13.53 0.08 -19.02
C GLY A 272 12.26 0.00 -19.87
N ASN A 273 11.91 1.06 -20.58
CA ASN A 273 10.81 1.09 -21.53
C ASN A 273 11.40 1.36 -22.93
N LEU A 274 11.07 0.51 -23.88
CA LEU A 274 11.55 0.58 -25.26
C LEU A 274 10.36 0.53 -26.22
N ASP A 275 10.30 1.49 -27.16
CA ASP A 275 9.40 1.47 -28.29
C ASP A 275 10.22 1.41 -29.59
N PHE A 276 9.94 0.45 -30.42
CA PHE A 276 10.59 0.25 -31.70
C PHE A 276 9.58 0.28 -32.85
N ASN A 277 9.63 1.31 -33.70
CA ASN A 277 8.85 1.43 -34.92
C ASN A 277 9.50 0.58 -36.01
N VAL A 278 9.00 -0.65 -36.18
CA VAL A 278 9.50 -1.62 -37.17
C VAL A 278 9.17 -1.11 -38.59
N THR A 279 7.94 -0.63 -38.73
CA THR A 279 7.42 0.02 -39.93
C THR A 279 6.60 1.24 -39.52
N ASP A 280 6.08 1.99 -40.49
CA ASP A 280 5.21 3.15 -40.22
C ASP A 280 3.88 2.72 -39.57
N PHE A 281 3.46 1.46 -39.77
CA PHE A 281 2.22 0.92 -39.21
C PHE A 281 2.41 -0.04 -38.03
N LEU A 282 3.65 -0.46 -37.69
CA LEU A 282 3.90 -1.43 -36.63
C LEU A 282 4.93 -0.89 -35.64
N THR A 283 4.51 -0.77 -34.38
CA THR A 283 5.38 -0.50 -33.25
C THR A 283 5.42 -1.72 -32.31
N ILE A 284 6.61 -2.16 -31.95
CA ILE A 284 6.85 -3.14 -30.89
C ILE A 284 7.27 -2.39 -29.61
N SER A 285 6.65 -2.71 -28.49
CA SER A 285 7.06 -2.17 -27.19
C SER A 285 7.56 -3.29 -26.28
N ALA A 286 8.61 -3.00 -25.51
CA ALA A 286 9.14 -3.89 -24.47
C ALA A 286 9.41 -3.08 -23.21
N ASP A 287 8.71 -3.42 -22.12
CA ASP A 287 8.85 -2.77 -20.84
C ASP A 287 9.32 -3.82 -19.83
N VAL A 288 10.40 -3.53 -19.11
CA VAL A 288 10.94 -4.40 -18.06
C VAL A 288 11.16 -3.56 -16.82
N ALA A 289 10.69 -4.02 -15.68
CA ALA A 289 10.97 -3.39 -14.41
C ALA A 289 11.36 -4.44 -13.36
N GLY A 290 12.30 -4.06 -12.51
CA GLY A 290 12.75 -4.85 -11.38
C GLY A 290 12.79 -4.01 -10.11
N ARG A 291 12.36 -4.59 -8.99
CA ARG A 291 12.51 -4.03 -7.65
C ARG A 291 13.05 -5.09 -6.72
N MET A 292 14.09 -4.72 -5.99
CA MET A 292 14.62 -5.50 -4.87
C MET A 292 14.56 -4.64 -3.62
N GLU A 293 13.99 -5.17 -2.56
CA GLU A 293 13.92 -4.50 -1.28
C GLU A 293 14.35 -5.44 -0.17
N MET A 294 15.20 -4.94 0.69
CA MET A 294 15.67 -5.59 1.90
C MET A 294 15.27 -4.75 3.10
N ARG A 295 14.67 -5.38 4.09
CA ARG A 295 14.30 -4.78 5.37
C ARG A 295 14.84 -5.64 6.49
N LYS A 296 15.32 -4.99 7.53
CA LYS A 296 15.75 -5.66 8.75
C LYS A 296 15.28 -4.86 9.94
N TRP A 297 14.73 -5.52 10.94
CA TRP A 297 14.31 -4.92 12.21
C TRP A 297 14.45 -5.90 13.37
N GLY A 298 14.21 -5.45 14.60
CA GLY A 298 14.20 -6.30 15.80
C GLY A 298 13.13 -7.38 15.77
N GLN A 299 13.04 -8.16 16.83
CA GLN A 299 12.04 -9.24 16.93
C GLN A 299 10.59 -8.71 16.97
N LEU A 300 10.36 -7.57 17.60
CA LEU A 300 9.07 -6.88 17.58
C LEU A 300 8.98 -5.96 16.34
N ASP A 301 7.85 -5.99 15.65
CA ASP A 301 7.56 -5.02 14.61
C ASP A 301 7.22 -3.64 15.21
N CYS A 302 7.25 -2.61 14.37
CA CYS A 302 6.98 -1.23 14.77
C CYS A 302 5.63 -1.08 15.49
N GLY A 303 4.56 -1.74 15.02
CA GLY A 303 3.24 -1.69 15.66
C GLY A 303 3.25 -2.30 17.05
N GLN A 304 3.95 -3.40 17.25
CA GLN A 304 4.13 -4.06 18.53
C GLN A 304 4.97 -3.18 19.49
N VAL A 305 6.05 -2.58 19.00
CA VAL A 305 6.87 -1.64 19.79
C VAL A 305 6.00 -0.46 20.25
N PHE A 306 5.33 0.25 19.34
CA PHE A 306 4.50 1.41 19.71
C PHE A 306 3.29 1.04 20.59
N THR A 307 2.72 -0.14 20.42
CA THR A 307 1.68 -0.65 21.34
C THR A 307 2.24 -0.86 22.74
N ALA A 308 3.43 -1.44 22.84
CA ALA A 308 4.10 -1.65 24.13
C ALA A 308 4.47 -0.32 24.80
N LEU A 309 5.06 0.64 24.04
CA LEU A 309 5.37 1.98 24.51
C LEU A 309 4.14 2.70 25.09
N SER A 310 2.98 2.53 24.45
CA SER A 310 1.74 3.23 24.83
C SER A 310 0.96 2.56 25.95
N THR A 311 1.23 1.29 26.24
CA THR A 311 0.46 0.51 27.24
C THR A 311 1.27 0.07 28.46
N HIS A 312 2.58 0.27 28.45
CA HIS A 312 3.44 -0.05 29.58
C HIS A 312 3.23 0.96 30.71
N ARG A 313 3.10 0.46 31.95
CA ARG A 313 3.02 1.33 33.12
C ARG A 313 4.44 1.69 33.57
N PRO A 314 4.71 2.94 33.94
CA PRO A 314 6.06 3.37 34.31
C PRO A 314 6.62 2.65 35.54
N ASN A 315 5.76 2.09 36.38
CA ASN A 315 6.10 1.40 37.63
C ASN A 315 5.86 -0.12 37.58
N GLU A 316 5.82 -0.72 36.39
CA GLU A 316 5.41 -2.13 36.27
C GLU A 316 6.52 -3.12 36.65
N TYR A 317 7.72 -2.91 36.13
CA TYR A 317 8.92 -3.70 36.45
C TYR A 317 10.20 -2.94 36.06
N PRO A 318 11.37 -3.23 36.64
CA PRO A 318 12.65 -2.68 36.19
C PRO A 318 13.02 -3.22 34.81
N LEU A 319 13.64 -2.41 33.97
CA LEU A 319 14.06 -2.85 32.62
C LEU A 319 15.15 -3.91 32.72
N THR A 320 16.21 -3.62 33.48
CA THR A 320 17.29 -4.56 33.77
C THR A 320 17.48 -4.71 35.29
N MET A 321 18.15 -5.79 35.69
CA MET A 321 18.49 -6.06 37.05
C MET A 321 19.93 -6.55 37.15
N SER A 322 20.66 -6.08 38.15
CA SER A 322 22.03 -6.51 38.40
C SER A 322 22.08 -7.90 39.04
N PRO A 323 22.94 -8.83 38.56
CA PRO A 323 23.19 -10.09 39.26
C PRO A 323 23.70 -9.90 40.70
N GLU A 324 24.49 -8.86 40.95
CA GLU A 324 25.03 -8.55 42.27
C GLU A 324 23.95 -8.18 43.28
N GLU A 325 22.93 -7.39 42.85
CA GLU A 325 21.82 -6.98 43.70
C GLU A 325 20.80 -8.10 43.92
N THR A 326 20.60 -8.95 42.91
CA THR A 326 19.58 -10.00 42.95
C THR A 326 20.09 -11.33 43.50
N GLY A 327 21.38 -11.56 43.46
CA GLY A 327 21.99 -12.88 43.75
C GLY A 327 21.63 -13.97 42.71
N LEU A 328 21.01 -13.58 41.58
CA LEU A 328 20.64 -14.50 40.50
C LEU A 328 21.79 -14.66 39.52
N ALA A 329 21.98 -15.88 38.99
CA ALA A 329 22.99 -16.12 37.97
C ALA A 329 22.57 -15.50 36.61
N SER A 330 23.48 -14.77 36.01
CA SER A 330 23.40 -14.32 34.62
C SER A 330 24.18 -15.31 33.73
N SER A 331 23.63 -15.67 32.58
CA SER A 331 24.32 -16.45 31.57
C SER A 331 24.80 -15.56 30.42
N ASP A 332 26.01 -15.81 29.96
CA ASP A 332 26.61 -15.17 28.78
C ASP A 332 26.67 -13.63 28.77
N GLY A 333 26.73 -13.00 29.96
CA GLY A 333 26.78 -11.55 30.10
C GLY A 333 25.49 -10.83 29.70
N ILE A 334 24.38 -11.54 29.56
CA ILE A 334 23.05 -10.98 29.31
C ILE A 334 22.48 -10.46 30.64
N PRO A 335 21.99 -9.22 30.72
CA PRO A 335 21.34 -8.71 31.92
C PRO A 335 20.15 -9.57 32.33
N LEU A 336 19.81 -9.55 33.61
CA LEU A 336 18.54 -10.06 34.09
C LEU A 336 17.43 -9.03 33.80
N PHE A 337 16.24 -9.49 33.48
CA PHE A 337 15.15 -8.61 33.08
C PHE A 337 13.95 -8.74 34.01
N GLY A 338 13.38 -7.60 34.40
CA GLY A 338 12.15 -7.54 35.15
C GLY A 338 10.94 -7.96 34.30
N ALA A 339 9.92 -8.46 34.97
CA ALA A 339 8.63 -8.82 34.37
C ALA A 339 7.50 -8.66 35.42
N SER A 340 6.27 -8.75 34.96
CA SER A 340 5.11 -8.88 35.86
C SER A 340 4.31 -10.15 35.53
N LEU A 341 3.43 -10.56 36.44
CA LEU A 341 2.52 -11.69 36.20
C LEU A 341 1.57 -11.42 35.01
N LEU A 342 1.24 -10.17 34.77
CA LEU A 342 0.39 -9.75 33.62
C LEU A 342 1.20 -9.65 32.33
N ARG A 343 2.50 -9.34 32.46
CA ARG A 343 3.43 -9.17 31.32
C ARG A 343 4.70 -9.97 31.59
N PRO A 344 4.71 -11.26 31.23
CA PRO A 344 5.86 -12.13 31.42
C PRO A 344 7.03 -11.81 30.48
N MET A 345 6.80 -10.97 29.48
CA MET A 345 7.82 -10.48 28.53
C MET A 345 8.27 -9.08 28.94
N ASN A 346 9.57 -8.85 28.91
CA ASN A 346 10.14 -7.52 29.04
C ASN A 346 10.34 -6.90 27.65
N VAL A 347 9.68 -5.76 27.39
CA VAL A 347 9.70 -5.11 26.08
C VAL A 347 11.11 -4.68 25.69
N TYR A 348 11.88 -4.13 26.63
CA TYR A 348 13.27 -3.73 26.41
C TYR A 348 14.13 -4.94 26.04
N ALA A 349 14.00 -6.04 26.77
CA ALA A 349 14.73 -7.27 26.48
C ALA A 349 14.35 -7.85 25.11
N GLU A 350 13.06 -7.82 24.74
CA GLU A 350 12.61 -8.32 23.44
C GLU A 350 13.16 -7.50 22.28
N THR A 351 13.24 -6.18 22.44
CA THR A 351 13.77 -5.28 21.39
C THR A 351 15.29 -5.31 21.32
N MET A 352 15.99 -5.40 22.45
CA MET A 352 17.45 -5.34 22.50
C MET A 352 18.11 -6.71 22.33
N TYR A 353 17.50 -7.77 22.83
CA TYR A 353 18.11 -9.11 22.92
C TYR A 353 17.30 -10.20 22.21
N GLY A 354 16.04 -9.95 21.85
CA GLY A 354 15.13 -10.94 21.27
C GLY A 354 15.50 -11.46 19.88
N GLY A 355 16.45 -10.80 19.18
CA GLY A 355 16.87 -11.17 17.84
C GLY A 355 16.39 -10.22 16.76
N TYR A 356 16.22 -10.71 15.52
CA TYR A 356 15.84 -9.87 14.39
C TYR A 356 14.98 -10.62 13.37
N THR A 357 14.32 -9.85 12.53
CA THR A 357 13.63 -10.30 11.31
C THR A 357 14.28 -9.64 10.10
N ASP A 358 14.59 -10.45 9.09
CA ASP A 358 15.14 -10.05 7.80
C ASP A 358 14.14 -10.40 6.71
N GLU A 359 13.72 -9.41 5.92
CA GLU A 359 12.80 -9.56 4.80
C GLU A 359 13.46 -9.18 3.49
N ARG A 360 13.13 -9.97 2.48
CA ARG A 360 13.54 -9.72 1.10
C ARG A 360 12.33 -9.79 0.19
N TYR A 361 12.16 -8.72 -0.57
CA TYR A 361 11.15 -8.61 -1.61
C TYR A 361 11.82 -8.48 -2.95
N THR A 362 11.44 -9.30 -3.90
CA THR A 362 11.88 -9.19 -5.29
C THR A 362 10.66 -9.17 -6.19
N ARG A 363 10.59 -8.19 -7.07
CA ARG A 363 9.58 -8.12 -8.12
C ARG A 363 10.23 -7.94 -9.45
N SER A 364 9.75 -8.68 -10.44
CA SER A 364 10.05 -8.45 -11.84
C SER A 364 8.75 -8.31 -12.62
N GLN A 365 8.71 -7.36 -13.53
CA GLN A 365 7.54 -7.02 -14.33
C GLN A 365 8.00 -6.89 -15.79
N THR A 366 7.28 -7.54 -16.68
CA THR A 366 7.60 -7.49 -18.12
C THR A 366 6.34 -7.33 -18.92
N ASN A 367 6.35 -6.38 -19.89
CA ASN A 367 5.32 -6.26 -20.90
C ASN A 367 5.97 -6.33 -22.29
N ILE A 368 5.38 -7.07 -23.20
CA ILE A 368 5.74 -7.07 -24.61
C ILE A 368 4.47 -6.75 -25.40
N GLY A 369 4.50 -5.69 -26.18
CA GLY A 369 3.33 -5.17 -26.89
C GLY A 369 3.56 -4.97 -28.38
N LEU A 370 2.48 -5.10 -29.12
CA LEU A 370 2.37 -4.79 -30.55
C LEU A 370 1.29 -3.72 -30.70
N LYS A 371 1.59 -2.66 -31.46
CA LYS A 371 0.61 -1.62 -31.83
C LYS A 371 0.63 -1.47 -33.33
N PHE A 372 -0.55 -1.49 -33.93
CA PHE A 372 -0.79 -1.33 -35.36
C PHE A 372 -1.53 -0.02 -35.59
N ASP A 373 -0.95 0.84 -36.41
CA ASP A 373 -1.64 1.98 -37.00
C ASP A 373 -2.19 1.52 -38.36
N LEU A 374 -3.50 1.45 -38.45
CA LEU A 374 -4.20 0.88 -39.58
C LEU A 374 -4.87 1.98 -40.45
N ASP A 375 -4.35 3.20 -40.43
CA ASP A 375 -4.83 4.33 -41.22
C ASP A 375 -4.90 3.98 -42.73
N MET A 376 -4.07 3.03 -43.17
CA MET A 376 -4.09 2.52 -44.56
C MET A 376 -5.40 1.77 -44.90
N LEU A 377 -6.09 1.19 -43.92
CA LEU A 377 -7.38 0.52 -44.10
C LEU A 377 -8.53 1.51 -43.90
N THR A 378 -8.48 2.25 -42.81
CA THR A 378 -9.48 3.26 -42.46
C THR A 378 -8.83 4.28 -41.56
N LYS A 379 -8.88 5.55 -41.93
CA LYS A 379 -8.28 6.65 -41.16
C LYS A 379 -8.78 6.66 -39.73
N GLY A 380 -7.87 6.64 -38.77
CA GLY A 380 -8.15 6.62 -37.35
C GLY A 380 -8.35 5.23 -36.72
N LEU A 381 -8.14 4.14 -37.52
CA LEU A 381 -8.20 2.77 -37.00
C LEU A 381 -6.85 2.36 -36.41
N LYS A 382 -6.87 1.85 -35.19
CA LYS A 382 -5.71 1.32 -34.46
C LYS A 382 -6.05 -0.01 -33.81
N ALA A 383 -5.08 -0.90 -33.75
CA ALA A 383 -5.20 -2.15 -33.01
C ALA A 383 -3.93 -2.40 -32.20
N GLY A 384 -4.02 -3.23 -31.18
CA GLY A 384 -2.85 -3.62 -30.43
C GLY A 384 -3.14 -4.76 -29.48
N ALA A 385 -2.05 -5.38 -29.05
CA ALA A 385 -2.08 -6.39 -28.01
C ALA A 385 -0.79 -6.32 -27.20
N PHE A 386 -0.85 -6.68 -25.93
CA PHE A 386 0.35 -6.91 -25.13
C PHE A 386 0.18 -8.13 -24.23
N LEU A 387 1.31 -8.78 -23.97
CA LEU A 387 1.48 -9.85 -22.99
C LEU A 387 2.23 -9.28 -21.80
N SER A 388 1.77 -9.58 -20.58
CA SER A 388 2.46 -9.23 -19.34
C SER A 388 2.79 -10.48 -18.53
N PHE A 389 3.97 -10.47 -17.92
CA PHE A 389 4.39 -11.49 -16.97
C PHE A 389 5.08 -10.83 -15.78
N ASP A 390 4.50 -11.02 -14.60
CA ASP A 390 5.00 -10.48 -13.35
C ASP A 390 5.32 -11.62 -12.38
N ASN A 391 6.43 -11.50 -11.69
CA ASN A 391 6.84 -12.41 -10.63
C ASN A 391 7.12 -11.63 -9.34
N TYR A 392 6.62 -12.14 -8.24
CA TYR A 392 6.84 -11.62 -6.89
C TYR A 392 7.35 -12.73 -5.99
N ASP A 393 8.48 -12.49 -5.36
CA ASP A 393 9.10 -13.36 -4.37
C ASP A 393 9.29 -12.60 -3.06
N TYR A 394 8.80 -13.18 -1.98
CA TYR A 394 8.94 -12.69 -0.63
C TYR A 394 9.50 -13.76 0.27
N LEU A 395 10.56 -13.43 0.98
CA LEU A 395 11.20 -14.28 1.97
C LEU A 395 11.34 -13.53 3.30
N GLN A 396 10.87 -14.15 4.38
CA GLN A 396 11.05 -13.66 5.74
C GLN A 396 11.82 -14.70 6.57
N LEU A 397 12.98 -14.29 7.08
CA LEU A 397 13.80 -15.02 8.01
C LEU A 397 13.73 -14.36 9.39
N SER A 398 13.68 -15.16 10.45
CA SER A 398 13.69 -14.65 11.82
C SER A 398 14.76 -15.38 12.63
N LEU A 399 15.55 -14.61 13.34
CA LEU A 399 16.42 -15.10 14.42
C LEU A 399 15.76 -14.73 15.75
N SER A 400 15.28 -15.70 16.50
CA SER A 400 14.65 -15.52 17.81
C SER A 400 15.60 -15.97 18.91
N LYS A 401 15.75 -15.15 19.93
CA LYS A 401 16.49 -15.48 21.15
C LYS A 401 15.54 -15.46 22.34
N VAL A 402 15.73 -16.39 23.25
CA VAL A 402 15.00 -16.44 24.52
C VAL A 402 15.94 -15.95 25.63
N TYR A 403 15.42 -15.18 26.54
CA TYR A 403 16.12 -14.61 27.70
C TYR A 403 15.28 -14.82 28.97
N PRO A 404 15.90 -14.92 30.16
CA PRO A 404 15.17 -15.09 31.41
C PRO A 404 14.53 -13.78 31.84
N THR A 405 13.30 -13.85 32.34
CA THR A 405 12.59 -12.72 32.96
C THR A 405 12.08 -13.09 34.32
N TYR A 406 12.05 -12.14 35.26
CA TYR A 406 11.70 -12.36 36.66
C TYR A 406 10.65 -11.36 37.13
N ALA A 407 9.59 -11.85 37.73
CA ALA A 407 8.65 -11.03 38.48
C ALA A 407 9.15 -10.83 39.92
N ILE A 408 9.06 -9.61 40.39
CA ILE A 408 9.55 -9.19 41.72
C ILE A 408 8.36 -9.04 42.66
N LYS A 409 8.46 -9.63 43.82
CA LYS A 409 7.48 -9.47 44.92
C LYS A 409 8.22 -9.25 46.25
N THR A 410 7.68 -8.38 47.07
CA THR A 410 8.13 -8.26 48.47
C THR A 410 7.22 -9.09 49.38
N TYR A 411 7.82 -9.73 50.37
CA TYR A 411 7.12 -10.43 51.43
C TYR A 411 7.81 -10.12 52.76
N ARG A 412 7.12 -10.34 53.88
CA ARG A 412 7.75 -10.25 55.20
C ARG A 412 8.11 -11.65 55.68
N ASP A 413 9.33 -11.80 56.16
CA ASP A 413 9.81 -13.05 56.75
C ASP A 413 9.27 -13.22 58.17
N PHE A 414 9.63 -14.32 58.84
CA PHE A 414 9.21 -14.63 60.19
C PHE A 414 9.75 -13.63 61.24
N ALA A 415 10.81 -12.90 60.93
CA ALA A 415 11.36 -11.84 61.79
C ALA A 415 10.67 -10.48 61.55
N GLY A 416 9.74 -10.41 60.57
CA GLY A 416 9.04 -9.18 60.17
C GLY A 416 9.82 -8.31 59.19
N GLU A 417 11.00 -8.76 58.76
CA GLU A 417 11.83 -8.06 57.80
C GLU A 417 11.29 -8.23 56.40
N GLU A 418 11.37 -7.15 55.62
CA GLU A 418 10.91 -7.16 54.22
C GLU A 418 11.96 -7.82 53.34
N GLN A 419 11.58 -8.90 52.67
CA GLN A 419 12.41 -9.69 51.79
C GLN A 419 11.89 -9.61 50.37
N ILE A 420 12.78 -9.81 49.37
CA ILE A 420 12.44 -9.81 47.96
C ILE A 420 12.43 -11.25 47.44
N MET A 421 11.39 -11.61 46.72
CA MET A 421 11.24 -12.89 46.08
C MET A 421 11.21 -12.69 44.55
N TYR A 422 12.06 -13.42 43.85
CA TYR A 422 12.11 -13.46 42.41
C TYR A 422 11.37 -14.69 41.90
N THR A 423 10.39 -14.49 41.05
CA THR A 423 9.69 -15.59 40.36
C THR A 423 10.06 -15.56 38.92
N GLN A 424 10.74 -16.61 38.44
CA GLN A 424 11.10 -16.73 37.05
C GLN A 424 9.85 -16.90 36.18
N MET A 425 9.68 -16.02 35.18
CA MET A 425 8.54 -15.99 34.30
C MET A 425 8.82 -16.69 32.95
N LYS A 426 10.03 -16.51 32.42
CA LYS A 426 10.53 -17.24 31.24
C LYS A 426 11.74 -18.09 31.63
N LYS A 427 11.90 -19.24 30.98
CA LYS A 427 13.01 -20.18 31.24
C LYS A 427 14.37 -19.61 30.85
N THR A 428 15.40 -20.10 31.54
CA THR A 428 16.81 -19.64 31.43
C THR A 428 17.55 -20.09 30.17
N ASP A 429 16.96 -20.93 29.33
CA ASP A 429 17.68 -21.42 28.15
C ASP A 429 17.76 -20.31 27.11
N VAL A 430 18.95 -19.75 26.93
CA VAL A 430 19.26 -18.85 25.81
C VAL A 430 19.28 -19.69 24.53
N ALA A 431 18.09 -20.13 24.10
CA ALA A 431 17.95 -20.84 22.85
C ALA A 431 17.91 -19.82 21.72
N THR A 432 18.87 -19.95 20.79
CA THR A 432 18.84 -19.20 19.53
C THR A 432 18.19 -20.08 18.47
N SER A 433 17.08 -19.60 17.90
CA SER A 433 16.36 -20.29 16.85
C SER A 433 16.32 -19.43 15.59
N GLN A 434 16.85 -19.98 14.50
CA GLN A 434 16.71 -19.38 13.17
C GLN A 434 15.65 -20.14 12.38
N SER A 435 14.67 -19.43 11.88
CA SER A 435 13.57 -20.04 11.14
C SER A 435 13.15 -19.20 9.93
N ARG A 436 12.65 -19.89 8.91
CA ARG A 436 11.92 -19.26 7.83
C ARG A 436 10.47 -19.05 8.29
N LYS A 437 10.08 -17.81 8.50
CA LYS A 437 8.72 -17.46 8.96
C LYS A 437 7.71 -17.49 7.83
N SER A 438 8.08 -16.97 6.67
CA SER A 438 7.19 -16.90 5.51
C SER A 438 7.97 -16.95 4.20
N THR A 439 7.34 -17.54 3.21
CA THR A 439 7.78 -17.50 1.81
C THR A 439 6.53 -17.37 0.95
N THR A 440 6.51 -16.42 0.05
CA THR A 440 5.42 -16.24 -0.90
C THR A 440 6.00 -16.11 -2.30
N LEU A 441 5.56 -16.95 -3.20
CA LEU A 441 5.82 -16.82 -4.62
C LEU A 441 4.49 -16.59 -5.33
N GLN A 442 4.38 -15.47 -6.03
CA GLN A 442 3.22 -15.12 -6.83
C GLN A 442 3.64 -14.82 -8.26
N GLN A 443 2.92 -15.39 -9.21
CA GLN A 443 3.11 -15.15 -10.64
C GLN A 443 1.81 -14.65 -11.25
N THR A 444 1.90 -13.63 -12.07
CA THR A 444 0.74 -13.10 -12.80
C THR A 444 1.05 -13.08 -14.29
N LEU A 445 0.25 -13.81 -15.05
CA LEU A 445 0.24 -13.78 -16.52
C LEU A 445 -0.99 -12.99 -16.95
N GLY A 446 -0.79 -12.02 -17.83
CA GLY A 446 -1.88 -11.22 -18.38
C GLY A 446 -1.71 -10.98 -19.86
N TRP A 447 -2.81 -10.76 -20.56
CA TRP A 447 -2.79 -10.20 -21.91
C TRP A 447 -3.97 -9.26 -22.11
N ASN A 448 -3.75 -8.30 -22.95
CA ASN A 448 -4.72 -7.30 -23.36
C ASN A 448 -4.67 -7.16 -24.88
N ALA A 449 -5.83 -7.08 -25.51
CA ALA A 449 -5.95 -6.77 -26.91
C ALA A 449 -7.02 -5.71 -27.12
N PHE A 450 -6.80 -4.81 -28.06
CA PHE A 450 -7.77 -3.76 -28.37
C PHE A 450 -7.84 -3.46 -29.86
N ALA A 451 -9.01 -3.00 -30.29
CA ALA A 451 -9.22 -2.29 -31.54
C ALA A 451 -9.89 -0.94 -31.20
N ALA A 452 -9.37 0.13 -31.76
CA ALA A 452 -9.86 1.48 -31.54
C ALA A 452 -10.02 2.23 -32.85
N TYR A 453 -11.08 2.99 -32.93
CA TYR A 453 -11.38 3.87 -34.07
C TYR A 453 -11.64 5.27 -33.54
N GLU A 454 -10.95 6.26 -34.12
CA GLU A 454 -11.11 7.68 -33.74
C GLU A 454 -11.08 8.52 -35.01
N ASN A 455 -12.17 9.24 -35.28
CA ASN A 455 -12.22 10.12 -36.46
C ASN A 455 -13.17 11.31 -36.25
N THR A 456 -12.87 12.42 -36.92
CA THR A 456 -13.69 13.61 -36.95
C THR A 456 -14.26 13.81 -38.34
N PHE A 457 -15.59 13.81 -38.45
CA PHE A 457 -16.30 14.02 -39.72
C PHE A 457 -16.83 15.46 -39.79
N ASN A 458 -16.65 16.08 -40.92
CA ASN A 458 -17.13 17.45 -41.21
C ASN A 458 -16.70 18.48 -40.14
N GLN A 459 -15.58 18.25 -39.45
CA GLN A 459 -15.07 19.10 -38.36
C GLN A 459 -16.05 19.30 -37.17
N LYS A 460 -17.14 18.53 -37.09
CA LYS A 460 -18.22 18.66 -36.10
C LYS A 460 -18.59 17.37 -35.39
N HIS A 461 -18.29 16.24 -36.00
CA HIS A 461 -18.71 14.94 -35.48
C HIS A 461 -17.48 14.14 -35.07
N ASP A 462 -17.08 14.21 -33.81
CA ASP A 462 -16.01 13.37 -33.30
C ASP A 462 -16.62 12.04 -32.83
N VAL A 463 -16.14 10.95 -33.41
CA VAL A 463 -16.57 9.60 -33.09
C VAL A 463 -15.37 8.82 -32.59
N SER A 464 -15.50 8.18 -31.44
CA SER A 464 -14.53 7.18 -31.02
C SER A 464 -15.21 5.90 -30.54
N ALA A 465 -14.65 4.77 -30.95
CA ALA A 465 -15.08 3.44 -30.53
C ALA A 465 -13.86 2.65 -30.10
N ARG A 466 -13.96 1.90 -29.00
CA ARG A 466 -12.89 1.04 -28.52
C ARG A 466 -13.46 -0.28 -28.01
N LEU A 467 -13.00 -1.36 -28.60
CA LEU A 467 -13.21 -2.73 -28.12
C LEU A 467 -11.93 -3.18 -27.40
N THR A 468 -12.06 -3.74 -26.22
CA THR A 468 -10.93 -4.22 -25.42
C THR A 468 -11.24 -5.60 -24.86
N TYR A 469 -10.26 -6.49 -24.91
CA TYR A 469 -10.25 -7.76 -24.19
C TYR A 469 -9.08 -7.79 -23.23
N MET A 470 -9.34 -8.08 -21.96
CA MET A 470 -8.32 -8.22 -20.93
C MET A 470 -8.48 -9.59 -20.25
N TYR A 471 -7.35 -10.22 -19.96
CA TYR A 471 -7.28 -11.46 -19.21
C TYR A 471 -6.13 -11.39 -18.22
N SER A 472 -6.34 -11.87 -17.01
CA SER A 472 -5.28 -12.05 -16.01
C SER A 472 -5.46 -13.35 -15.26
N LYS A 473 -4.34 -14.02 -15.01
CA LYS A 473 -4.23 -15.24 -14.22
C LYS A 473 -3.13 -15.04 -13.18
N THR A 474 -3.49 -15.09 -11.90
CA THR A 474 -2.55 -15.01 -10.79
C THR A 474 -2.49 -16.36 -10.07
N THR A 475 -1.28 -16.91 -10.00
CA THR A 475 -0.95 -18.15 -9.30
C THR A 475 -0.16 -17.82 -8.04
N ASN A 476 -0.62 -18.29 -6.89
CA ASN A 476 0.07 -18.15 -5.61
C ASN A 476 0.60 -19.51 -5.15
N GLN A 477 1.86 -19.57 -4.75
CA GLN A 477 2.43 -20.81 -4.21
C GLN A 477 1.68 -21.26 -2.94
N GLY A 478 1.35 -22.54 -2.88
CA GLY A 478 0.63 -23.13 -1.73
C GLY A 478 -0.88 -22.92 -1.76
N VAL A 479 -1.41 -22.23 -2.78
CA VAL A 479 -2.85 -22.09 -3.01
C VAL A 479 -3.23 -22.93 -4.23
N THR A 480 -4.22 -23.79 -4.09
CA THR A 480 -4.63 -24.73 -5.15
C THR A 480 -5.41 -24.08 -6.28
N GLN A 481 -5.91 -22.87 -6.08
CA GLN A 481 -6.77 -22.19 -7.04
C GLN A 481 -6.13 -20.89 -7.53
N ASP A 482 -5.97 -20.80 -8.86
CA ASP A 482 -5.57 -19.55 -9.51
C ASP A 482 -6.69 -18.52 -9.48
N ILE A 483 -6.35 -17.24 -9.40
CA ILE A 483 -7.30 -16.15 -9.57
C ILE A 483 -7.32 -15.78 -11.06
N ILE A 484 -8.46 -15.96 -11.70
CA ILE A 484 -8.63 -15.67 -13.13
C ILE A 484 -9.73 -14.63 -13.31
N ASN A 485 -9.37 -13.54 -13.98
CA ASN A 485 -10.30 -12.50 -14.39
C ASN A 485 -10.23 -12.30 -15.92
N ALA A 486 -11.39 -12.07 -16.54
CA ALA A 486 -11.51 -11.71 -17.94
C ALA A 486 -12.46 -10.52 -18.09
N ASN A 487 -12.22 -9.67 -19.06
CA ASN A 487 -13.08 -8.52 -19.32
C ASN A 487 -13.16 -8.25 -20.84
N TYR A 488 -14.35 -8.26 -21.38
CA TYR A 488 -14.65 -7.81 -22.75
C TYR A 488 -15.38 -6.48 -22.60
N ALA A 489 -14.84 -5.41 -23.13
CA ALA A 489 -15.43 -4.10 -22.97
C ALA A 489 -15.50 -3.33 -24.28
N LEU A 490 -16.61 -2.64 -24.49
CA LEU A 490 -16.85 -1.75 -25.61
C LEU A 490 -17.15 -0.36 -25.06
N ARG A 491 -16.42 0.64 -25.58
CA ARG A 491 -16.66 2.07 -25.34
C ARG A 491 -17.04 2.73 -26.65
N LEU A 492 -18.09 3.52 -26.60
CA LEU A 492 -18.52 4.38 -27.69
C LEU A 492 -18.61 5.81 -27.18
N ASN A 493 -17.97 6.74 -27.85
CA ASN A 493 -18.04 8.15 -27.52
C ASN A 493 -18.35 8.97 -28.78
N TYR A 494 -19.26 9.90 -28.67
CA TYR A 494 -19.66 10.81 -29.72
C TYR A 494 -19.71 12.23 -29.19
N MET A 495 -19.08 13.16 -29.90
CA MET A 495 -19.12 14.60 -29.63
C MET A 495 -19.66 15.34 -30.86
N TYR A 496 -20.62 16.22 -30.64
CA TYR A 496 -21.16 17.08 -31.67
C TYR A 496 -20.73 18.53 -31.46
N ASP A 497 -20.09 19.11 -32.50
CA ASP A 497 -19.71 20.53 -32.61
C ASP A 497 -18.95 21.05 -31.39
N HIS A 498 -18.19 20.18 -30.71
CA HIS A 498 -17.49 20.46 -29.44
C HIS A 498 -18.41 21.03 -28.33
N ARG A 499 -19.73 20.77 -28.40
CA ARG A 499 -20.75 21.23 -27.46
C ARG A 499 -21.39 20.09 -26.68
N TYR A 500 -21.75 19.00 -27.36
CA TYR A 500 -22.53 17.90 -26.76
C TYR A 500 -21.76 16.59 -26.86
N ALA A 501 -21.44 15.96 -25.74
CA ALA A 501 -20.83 14.64 -25.70
C ALA A 501 -21.78 13.59 -25.13
N VAL A 502 -21.75 12.40 -25.75
CA VAL A 502 -22.46 11.21 -25.30
C VAL A 502 -21.44 10.08 -25.21
N GLU A 503 -21.43 9.36 -24.09
CA GLU A 503 -20.61 8.17 -23.88
C GLU A 503 -21.49 6.98 -23.50
N ALA A 504 -21.27 5.83 -24.13
CA ALA A 504 -21.93 4.57 -23.82
C ALA A 504 -20.89 3.46 -23.72
N ASP A 505 -20.87 2.79 -22.59
CA ASP A 505 -19.91 1.76 -22.26
C ASP A 505 -20.63 0.48 -21.86
N MET A 506 -20.10 -0.66 -22.30
CA MET A 506 -20.60 -1.99 -21.96
C MET A 506 -19.42 -2.90 -21.65
N ALA A 507 -19.57 -3.79 -20.68
CA ALA A 507 -18.57 -4.82 -20.41
C ALA A 507 -19.20 -6.14 -19.97
N LEU A 508 -18.59 -7.23 -20.40
CA LEU A 508 -18.84 -8.57 -19.88
C LEU A 508 -17.65 -8.96 -19.00
N MET A 509 -17.85 -8.87 -17.69
CA MET A 509 -16.83 -9.10 -16.67
C MET A 509 -16.88 -10.55 -16.21
N GLY A 510 -15.76 -11.26 -16.23
CA GLY A 510 -15.63 -12.66 -15.86
C GLY A 510 -14.71 -12.87 -14.67
N SER A 511 -15.11 -13.77 -13.76
CA SER A 511 -14.31 -14.21 -12.61
C SER A 511 -14.53 -15.71 -12.35
N ASN A 512 -13.45 -16.43 -12.05
CA ASN A 512 -13.53 -17.85 -11.70
C ASN A 512 -13.91 -18.12 -10.24
N ARG A 513 -14.17 -17.08 -9.45
CA ARG A 513 -14.62 -17.19 -8.06
C ARG A 513 -16.07 -17.60 -7.92
N PHE A 514 -16.86 -17.45 -8.99
CA PHE A 514 -18.27 -17.84 -9.04
C PHE A 514 -18.45 -19.22 -9.67
N LYS A 515 -19.57 -19.87 -9.34
CA LYS A 515 -19.92 -21.17 -9.89
C LYS A 515 -20.13 -21.13 -11.41
N SER A 516 -20.10 -22.29 -12.05
CA SER A 516 -20.42 -22.42 -13.48
C SER A 516 -21.84 -21.88 -13.75
N GLY A 517 -21.98 -20.98 -14.73
CA GLY A 517 -23.22 -20.27 -15.04
C GLY A 517 -23.29 -18.83 -14.53
N ASP A 518 -22.64 -18.52 -13.39
CA ASP A 518 -22.63 -17.18 -12.80
C ASP A 518 -21.24 -16.48 -12.92
N LYS A 519 -20.32 -17.05 -13.71
CA LYS A 519 -18.94 -16.53 -13.88
C LYS A 519 -18.86 -15.17 -14.56
N TYR A 520 -19.89 -14.77 -15.29
CA TYR A 520 -19.90 -13.53 -16.06
C TYR A 520 -21.01 -12.60 -15.57
N PHE A 521 -20.67 -11.31 -15.50
CA PHE A 521 -21.59 -10.23 -15.18
C PHE A 521 -21.58 -9.19 -16.29
N PHE A 522 -22.77 -8.79 -16.75
CA PHE A 522 -22.91 -7.72 -17.72
C PHE A 522 -22.99 -6.38 -16.99
N SER A 523 -22.06 -5.50 -17.30
CA SER A 523 -21.96 -4.14 -16.80
C SER A 523 -22.27 -3.14 -17.91
N ALA A 524 -22.94 -2.06 -17.57
CA ALA A 524 -23.23 -0.98 -18.49
C ALA A 524 -23.08 0.37 -17.79
N ALA A 525 -22.56 1.35 -18.52
CA ALA A 525 -22.45 2.74 -18.07
C ALA A 525 -22.74 3.69 -19.23
N GLY A 526 -23.22 4.87 -18.90
CA GLY A 526 -23.43 5.92 -19.90
C GLY A 526 -23.30 7.30 -19.28
N GLY A 527 -23.06 8.30 -20.11
CA GLY A 527 -22.91 9.65 -19.66
C GLY A 527 -23.13 10.68 -20.75
N LEU A 528 -23.48 11.87 -20.32
CA LEU A 528 -23.74 13.04 -21.15
C LEU A 528 -22.91 14.21 -20.66
N ALA A 529 -22.42 15.02 -21.58
CA ALA A 529 -21.78 16.29 -21.23
C ALA A 529 -22.22 17.40 -22.19
N TRP A 530 -22.39 18.58 -21.63
CA TRP A 530 -22.73 19.81 -22.35
C TRP A 530 -21.69 20.88 -22.03
N ILE A 531 -20.99 21.35 -23.06
CA ILE A 531 -19.99 22.41 -22.92
C ILE A 531 -20.67 23.75 -23.20
N LEU A 532 -21.22 24.36 -22.15
CA LEU A 532 -21.96 25.59 -22.23
C LEU A 532 -21.11 26.77 -22.71
N SER A 533 -19.82 26.78 -22.38
CA SER A 533 -18.89 27.83 -22.81
C SER A 533 -18.72 27.91 -24.33
N ASN A 534 -19.09 26.85 -25.08
CA ASN A 534 -19.02 26.83 -26.54
C ASN A 534 -20.35 27.23 -27.20
N GLU A 535 -21.39 27.49 -26.42
CA GLU A 535 -22.66 27.97 -26.93
C GLU A 535 -22.60 29.46 -27.32
N ASP A 536 -23.38 29.85 -28.31
CA ASP A 536 -23.37 31.21 -28.85
C ASP A 536 -23.64 32.29 -27.80
N PHE A 537 -24.38 31.97 -26.73
CA PHE A 537 -24.67 32.88 -25.65
C PHE A 537 -23.54 33.05 -24.62
N LEU A 538 -22.52 32.15 -24.60
CA LEU A 538 -21.39 32.20 -23.67
C LEU A 538 -20.02 32.27 -24.34
N LYS A 539 -19.91 31.94 -25.63
CA LYS A 539 -18.60 31.80 -26.31
C LYS A 539 -17.75 33.07 -26.26
N ASP A 540 -18.37 34.23 -26.21
CA ASP A 540 -17.70 35.55 -26.19
C ASP A 540 -17.69 36.18 -24.79
N ASN A 541 -18.04 35.44 -23.74
CA ASN A 541 -18.06 35.97 -22.37
C ASN A 541 -16.62 36.12 -21.83
N GLU A 542 -16.29 37.30 -21.30
CA GLU A 542 -14.95 37.63 -20.79
C GLU A 542 -14.63 36.94 -19.45
N TYR A 543 -15.66 36.54 -18.68
CA TYR A 543 -15.51 35.97 -17.33
C TYR A 543 -15.54 34.46 -17.31
N VAL A 544 -16.19 33.82 -18.30
CA VAL A 544 -16.36 32.38 -18.36
C VAL A 544 -15.50 31.78 -19.47
N ASN A 545 -14.31 31.29 -19.14
CA ASN A 545 -13.43 30.66 -20.11
C ASN A 545 -13.87 29.23 -20.44
N PHE A 546 -14.34 28.47 -19.45
CA PHE A 546 -14.81 27.12 -19.62
C PHE A 546 -15.91 26.78 -18.61
N LEU A 547 -17.04 26.33 -19.12
CA LEU A 547 -18.17 25.83 -18.34
C LEU A 547 -18.72 24.57 -18.99
N LYS A 548 -18.69 23.47 -18.25
CA LYS A 548 -19.17 22.16 -18.70
C LYS A 548 -20.07 21.54 -17.64
N LEU A 549 -21.24 21.12 -18.05
CA LEU A 549 -22.15 20.30 -17.26
C LEU A 549 -22.02 18.85 -17.73
N LYS A 550 -21.86 17.90 -16.80
CA LYS A 550 -21.80 16.47 -17.13
C LYS A 550 -22.50 15.60 -16.11
N THR A 551 -23.03 14.49 -16.58
CA THR A 551 -23.66 13.46 -15.75
C THR A 551 -23.30 12.08 -16.29
N SER A 552 -23.15 11.12 -15.39
CA SER A 552 -22.91 9.72 -15.74
C SER A 552 -23.61 8.80 -14.74
N ALA A 553 -24.01 7.63 -15.24
CA ALA A 553 -24.58 6.56 -14.44
C ALA A 553 -24.14 5.21 -14.98
N GLY A 554 -24.06 4.20 -14.12
CA GLY A 554 -23.67 2.85 -14.56
C GLY A 554 -23.71 1.83 -13.45
N ILE A 555 -23.68 0.56 -13.86
CA ILE A 555 -23.61 -0.61 -12.98
C ILE A 555 -22.36 -1.39 -13.34
N LEU A 556 -21.53 -1.68 -12.33
CA LEU A 556 -20.35 -2.51 -12.46
C LEU A 556 -20.45 -3.69 -11.50
N GLY A 557 -20.10 -4.89 -11.99
CA GLY A 557 -19.91 -6.04 -11.13
C GLY A 557 -18.61 -5.96 -10.33
N TYR A 558 -18.63 -6.50 -9.12
CA TYR A 558 -17.48 -6.54 -8.22
C TYR A 558 -17.23 -7.96 -7.70
N ASP A 559 -15.98 -8.43 -7.73
CA ASP A 559 -15.58 -9.78 -7.31
C ASP A 559 -14.46 -9.84 -6.28
N ARG A 560 -13.88 -8.70 -5.90
CA ARG A 560 -12.65 -8.64 -5.10
C ARG A 560 -12.85 -9.09 -3.65
N SER A 561 -14.04 -8.89 -3.11
CA SER A 561 -14.44 -9.36 -1.78
C SER A 561 -14.77 -10.86 -1.73
N THR A 562 -14.88 -11.51 -2.90
CA THR A 562 -15.32 -12.90 -3.01
C THR A 562 -14.13 -13.86 -2.97
N GLU A 563 -14.10 -14.76 -2.01
CA GLU A 563 -13.15 -15.88 -1.97
C GLU A 563 -13.58 -17.00 -2.95
N HIS A 564 -12.64 -17.91 -3.24
CA HIS A 564 -12.95 -19.09 -4.05
C HIS A 564 -13.87 -20.06 -3.30
N LEU A 565 -14.75 -20.73 -4.06
CA LEU A 565 -15.60 -21.81 -3.59
C LEU A 565 -16.54 -21.44 -2.43
N LEU A 566 -16.86 -20.15 -2.24
CA LEU A 566 -17.82 -19.73 -1.22
C LEU A 566 -19.23 -20.32 -1.45
N TYR A 567 -19.53 -20.75 -2.67
CA TYR A 567 -20.79 -21.41 -3.02
C TYR A 567 -20.84 -22.89 -2.61
N GLU A 568 -19.69 -23.50 -2.21
CA GLU A 568 -19.60 -24.89 -1.80
C GLU A 568 -19.49 -25.06 -0.28
N ARG A 569 -19.95 -26.20 0.21
CA ARG A 569 -19.74 -26.61 1.60
C ARG A 569 -18.28 -26.90 1.84
N ALA A 570 -17.76 -26.44 2.97
CA ALA A 570 -16.40 -26.72 3.36
C ALA A 570 -16.34 -27.47 4.69
N TRP A 571 -15.45 -28.44 4.74
CA TRP A 571 -15.12 -29.23 5.91
C TRP A 571 -13.62 -29.18 6.12
N SER A 572 -13.15 -29.08 7.35
CA SER A 572 -11.76 -29.18 7.70
C SER A 572 -11.53 -30.39 8.58
N GLN A 573 -10.39 -31.05 8.42
CA GLN A 573 -9.94 -32.08 9.33
C GLN A 573 -9.31 -31.40 10.54
N ASP A 574 -9.99 -31.44 11.69
CA ASP A 574 -9.72 -30.52 12.80
C ASP A 574 -9.10 -31.21 14.02
N GLY A 575 -9.04 -32.50 14.01
CA GLY A 575 -8.47 -33.23 15.12
C GLY A 575 -8.48 -34.72 14.95
N SER A 576 -7.92 -35.38 15.92
CA SER A 576 -7.90 -36.85 15.96
C SER A 576 -8.19 -37.33 17.36
N PHE A 577 -8.81 -38.49 17.47
CA PHE A 577 -8.90 -39.22 18.70
C PHE A 577 -8.36 -40.64 18.53
N ARG A 578 -7.84 -41.18 19.60
CA ARG A 578 -7.26 -42.52 19.60
C ARG A 578 -8.22 -43.51 20.22
N PHE A 579 -8.38 -44.64 19.58
CA PHE A 579 -9.08 -45.80 20.13
C PHE A 579 -8.08 -46.72 20.80
N GLY A 580 -8.33 -47.15 22.04
CA GLY A 580 -7.51 -48.07 22.81
C GLY A 580 -6.73 -47.42 23.95
N THR A 581 -6.25 -48.23 24.86
CA THR A 581 -5.61 -47.86 26.14
C THR A 581 -4.09 -47.73 26.06
N THR A 582 -3.47 -48.00 24.92
CA THR A 582 -2.00 -48.03 24.73
C THR A 582 -1.56 -47.11 23.59
N ASN A 583 -0.26 -46.75 23.57
CA ASN A 583 0.36 -45.92 22.54
C ASN A 583 0.24 -46.46 21.10
N ASN A 584 -0.23 -47.69 20.91
CA ASN A 584 -0.43 -48.34 19.62
C ASN A 584 -1.90 -48.35 19.16
N GLY A 585 -2.77 -47.58 19.79
CA GLY A 585 -4.17 -47.48 19.38
C GLY A 585 -4.35 -46.85 18.00
N ALA A 586 -5.37 -47.28 17.26
CA ALA A 586 -5.73 -46.68 15.98
C ALA A 586 -6.16 -45.21 16.16
N THR A 587 -5.63 -44.31 15.36
CA THR A 587 -6.00 -42.90 15.33
C THR A 587 -7.12 -42.71 14.32
N ALA A 588 -8.25 -42.17 14.76
CA ALA A 588 -9.33 -41.73 13.89
C ALA A 588 -9.33 -40.21 13.81
N TYR A 589 -9.58 -39.70 12.62
CA TYR A 589 -9.68 -38.25 12.37
C TYR A 589 -11.14 -37.87 12.24
N TYR A 590 -11.50 -36.72 12.78
CA TYR A 590 -12.83 -36.14 12.58
C TYR A 590 -12.77 -34.88 11.75
N SER A 591 -13.82 -34.60 11.01
CA SER A 591 -13.96 -33.39 10.21
C SER A 591 -14.96 -32.45 10.88
N THR A 592 -14.59 -31.19 10.99
CA THR A 592 -15.46 -30.14 11.49
C THR A 592 -16.06 -29.37 10.33
N PHE A 593 -17.32 -29.05 10.44
CA PHE A 593 -18.02 -28.22 9.46
C PHE A 593 -17.52 -26.77 9.56
N VAL A 594 -16.96 -26.27 8.46
CA VAL A 594 -16.40 -24.92 8.40
C VAL A 594 -17.41 -23.93 7.84
N ARG A 595 -18.15 -24.33 6.78
CA ARG A 595 -19.01 -23.42 6.03
C ARG A 595 -20.11 -24.15 5.27
N ALA A 596 -21.33 -23.59 5.31
CA ALA A 596 -22.50 -24.16 4.62
C ALA A 596 -22.42 -24.05 3.08
N GLY A 597 -21.64 -23.11 2.59
CA GLY A 597 -21.70 -22.70 1.19
C GLY A 597 -22.94 -21.86 0.88
N ASN A 598 -22.79 -20.94 -0.06
CA ASN A 598 -23.91 -20.13 -0.55
C ASN A 598 -24.18 -20.46 -2.02
N PRO A 599 -25.13 -21.38 -2.33
CA PRO A 599 -25.43 -21.75 -3.71
C PRO A 599 -26.01 -20.59 -4.54
N ASN A 600 -26.47 -19.51 -3.87
CA ASN A 600 -27.03 -18.31 -4.48
C ASN A 600 -26.00 -17.17 -4.53
N LEU A 601 -24.71 -17.46 -4.34
CA LEU A 601 -23.65 -16.45 -4.46
C LEU A 601 -23.69 -15.81 -5.84
N LYS A 602 -23.83 -14.49 -5.87
CA LYS A 602 -23.86 -13.66 -7.08
C LYS A 602 -22.87 -12.51 -6.97
N TRP A 603 -22.67 -11.86 -8.10
CA TRP A 603 -21.92 -10.62 -8.19
C TRP A 603 -22.52 -9.51 -7.31
N GLU A 604 -21.64 -8.72 -6.69
CA GLU A 604 -21.99 -7.48 -5.99
C GLU A 604 -22.08 -6.31 -6.97
#